data_365fc7dc3aca5d8080a2b3ff7ffd798a
#
_entry.id   365fc7dc3aca5d8080a2b3ff7ffd798a
#
_cell.length_a   1.000
_cell.length_b   1.000
_cell.length_c   1.000
_cell.angle_alpha   90.00
_cell.angle_beta   90.00
_cell.angle_gamma   90.00
#
_symmetry.space_group_name_H-M   'P 1'
#
loop_
_entity.id
_entity.type
_entity.pdbx_description
1 polymer ?
#
loop_
_entity_poly.entity_id
_entity_poly.type
_entity_poly.pdbx_seq_one_letter_code
_entity_poly.pdbx_strand_id
1 'polypeptide(L)'
;MKFKDRTFKIIDDVVVSQINDESIILNLKTGIYFQINELGSYIVSKLNNYSTIETLNNRVTEDFDVSPNKSKKDLLVFIKDLDSKNLLHYK
;
A
#
# COMPACT_ATOMS: atom_id res chain seq x y z
N MET A 1 15.98 -1.23 -5.75
CA MET A 1 14.81 -1.68 -5.00
C MET A 1 13.91 -2.50 -5.92
N LYS A 2 13.42 -3.63 -5.45
CA LYS A 2 12.72 -4.54 -6.34
C LYS A 2 11.34 -4.04 -6.80
N PHE A 3 10.75 -3.08 -6.11
CA PHE A 3 9.45 -2.50 -6.51
C PHE A 3 9.57 -1.18 -7.29
N LYS A 4 10.79 -0.64 -7.49
CA LYS A 4 10.98 0.69 -8.06
C LYS A 4 10.48 0.80 -9.50
N ASP A 5 10.84 -0.15 -10.34
CA ASP A 5 10.49 -0.14 -11.77
C ASP A 5 9.56 -1.30 -12.13
N ARG A 6 8.78 -1.77 -11.15
CA ARG A 6 7.90 -2.92 -11.34
C ARG A 6 6.48 -2.57 -10.96
N THR A 7 5.54 -3.34 -11.49
CA THR A 7 4.16 -3.29 -11.04
C THR A 7 3.96 -4.28 -9.89
N PHE A 8 3.09 -3.92 -8.97
CA PHE A 8 2.79 -4.75 -7.82
C PHE A 8 1.36 -4.51 -7.36
N LYS A 9 0.83 -5.47 -6.62
CA LYS A 9 -0.47 -5.35 -5.98
C LYS A 9 -0.43 -6.03 -4.62
N ILE A 10 -1.47 -5.79 -3.81
CA ILE A 10 -1.64 -6.54 -2.56
C ILE A 10 -1.93 -8.02 -2.91
N ILE A 11 -1.45 -8.95 -2.10
CA ILE A 11 -1.71 -10.38 -2.34
C ILE A 11 -3.21 -10.69 -2.17
N ASP A 12 -3.67 -11.79 -2.79
CA ASP A 12 -5.08 -12.15 -2.74
C ASP A 12 -5.52 -12.74 -1.39
N ASP A 13 -4.59 -13.33 -0.64
CA ASP A 13 -4.90 -14.03 0.62
C ASP A 13 -4.94 -13.08 1.81
N VAL A 14 -5.63 -11.97 1.68
CA VAL A 14 -5.83 -11.00 2.76
C VAL A 14 -7.28 -10.61 2.86
N VAL A 15 -7.68 -10.23 4.07
CA VAL A 15 -8.94 -9.52 4.31
C VAL A 15 -8.59 -8.13 4.81
N VAL A 16 -9.15 -7.12 4.18
CA VAL A 16 -8.94 -5.73 4.58
C VAL A 16 -10.26 -5.23 5.17
N SER A 17 -10.22 -4.84 6.44
CA SER A 17 -11.39 -4.33 7.15
C SER A 17 -11.14 -2.86 7.49
N GLN A 18 -12.03 -1.99 7.02
CA GLN A 18 -11.92 -0.56 7.28
C GLN A 18 -12.68 -0.20 8.55
N ILE A 19 -12.03 0.54 9.44
CA ILE A 19 -12.62 1.03 10.69
C ILE A 19 -12.38 2.53 10.72
N ASN A 20 -13.41 3.32 10.43
CA ASN A 20 -13.29 4.77 10.21
C ASN A 20 -12.32 5.03 9.06
N ASP A 21 -11.26 5.81 9.29
CA ASP A 21 -10.27 6.12 8.25
C ASP A 21 -9.08 5.17 8.26
N GLU A 22 -9.06 4.22 9.19
CA GLU A 22 -7.97 3.26 9.30
C GLU A 22 -8.41 1.89 8.83
N SER A 23 -7.45 0.98 8.65
CA SER A 23 -7.76 -0.37 8.22
C SER A 23 -6.93 -1.39 8.98
N ILE A 24 -7.46 -2.61 9.00
CA ILE A 24 -6.72 -3.78 9.48
C ILE A 24 -6.58 -4.74 8.30
N ILE A 25 -5.37 -5.19 8.04
CA ILE A 25 -5.10 -6.23 7.04
C ILE A 25 -4.83 -7.52 7.77
N LEU A 26 -5.64 -8.54 7.50
CA LEU A 26 -5.42 -9.89 8.01
C LEU A 26 -4.82 -10.75 6.90
N ASN A 27 -3.64 -11.30 7.15
CA ASN A 27 -3.03 -12.27 6.24
C ASN A 27 -3.63 -13.64 6.55
N LEU A 28 -4.39 -14.19 5.61
CA LEU A 28 -5.10 -15.46 5.81
C LEU A 28 -4.16 -16.67 5.88
N LYS A 29 -2.95 -16.56 5.34
CA LYS A 29 -1.98 -17.66 5.37
C LYS A 29 -1.30 -17.79 6.73
N THR A 30 -1.04 -16.66 7.39
CA THR A 30 -0.30 -16.64 8.65
C THR A 30 -1.18 -16.40 9.86
N GLY A 31 -2.38 -15.85 9.66
CA GLY A 31 -3.25 -15.41 10.73
C GLY A 31 -2.79 -14.13 11.41
N ILE A 32 -1.74 -13.49 10.90
CA ILE A 32 -1.21 -12.25 11.47
C ILE A 32 -1.95 -11.08 10.85
N TYR A 33 -2.27 -10.08 11.67
CA TYR A 33 -2.92 -8.87 11.19
C TYR A 33 -2.08 -7.64 11.48
N PHE A 34 -2.31 -6.59 10.68
CA PHE A 34 -1.58 -5.33 10.77
C PHE A 34 -2.58 -4.18 10.72
N GLN A 35 -2.37 -3.19 11.59
CA GLN A 35 -3.17 -1.97 11.57
C GLN A 35 -2.45 -0.93 10.70
N ILE A 36 -3.20 -0.25 9.84
CA ILE A 36 -2.66 0.79 8.96
C ILE A 36 -3.49 2.06 9.11
N ASN A 37 -2.79 3.21 9.03
CA ASN A 37 -3.41 4.51 9.19
C ASN A 37 -4.20 4.95 7.95
N GLU A 38 -4.75 6.16 7.97
CA GLU A 38 -5.60 6.67 6.89
C GLU A 38 -4.87 6.65 5.54
N LEU A 39 -3.64 7.17 5.48
CA LEU A 39 -2.90 7.21 4.22
C LEU A 39 -2.58 5.80 3.72
N GLY A 40 -2.14 4.91 4.63
CA GLY A 40 -1.88 3.52 4.29
C GLY A 40 -3.13 2.81 3.79
N SER A 41 -4.28 3.07 4.44
CA SER A 41 -5.58 2.52 4.03
C SER A 41 -5.93 2.95 2.61
N TYR A 42 -5.72 4.23 2.30
CA TYR A 42 -5.95 4.76 0.96
C TYR A 42 -5.07 4.04 -0.06
N ILE A 43 -3.78 3.91 0.22
CA ILE A 43 -2.83 3.26 -0.68
C ILE A 43 -3.22 1.80 -0.93
N VAL A 44 -3.54 1.05 0.13
CA VAL A 44 -3.94 -0.35 0.01
C VAL A 44 -5.21 -0.49 -0.83
N SER A 45 -6.16 0.44 -0.67
CA SER A 45 -7.39 0.42 -1.48
C SER A 45 -7.13 0.56 -2.97
N LYS A 46 -5.99 1.14 -3.37
CA LYS A 46 -5.59 1.29 -4.77
C LYS A 46 -4.74 0.12 -5.28
N LEU A 47 -4.40 -0.83 -4.41
CA LEU A 47 -3.57 -1.98 -4.75
C LEU A 47 -4.36 -3.26 -5.04
N ASN A 48 -5.64 -3.14 -5.34
CA ASN A 48 -6.44 -4.26 -5.84
C ASN A 48 -5.99 -4.70 -7.23
N ASN A 49 -5.39 -3.78 -7.98
CA ASN A 49 -4.80 -4.04 -9.29
C ASN A 49 -3.33 -3.68 -9.25
N TYR A 50 -2.58 -4.22 -10.20
CA TYR A 50 -1.16 -3.89 -10.33
C TYR A 50 -0.97 -2.40 -10.56
N SER A 51 -0.03 -1.82 -9.87
CA SER A 51 0.26 -0.39 -9.95
C SER A 51 1.77 -0.17 -9.80
N THR A 52 2.19 1.06 -10.05
CA THR A 52 3.58 1.48 -9.89
C THR A 52 3.66 2.52 -8.78
N ILE A 53 4.88 2.78 -8.29
CA ILE A 53 5.11 3.85 -7.32
C ILE A 53 4.63 5.19 -7.88
N GLU A 54 4.93 5.48 -9.15
CA GLU A 54 4.54 6.77 -9.74
C GLU A 54 3.03 6.93 -9.83
N THR A 55 2.32 5.89 -10.27
CA THR A 55 0.86 5.95 -10.34
C THR A 55 0.25 6.15 -8.96
N LEU A 56 0.74 5.43 -7.95
CA LEU A 56 0.26 5.59 -6.58
C LEU A 56 0.55 6.99 -6.04
N ASN A 57 1.76 7.50 -6.31
CA ASN A 57 2.13 8.84 -5.85
C ASN A 57 1.25 9.93 -6.47
N ASN A 58 0.94 9.80 -7.76
CA ASN A 58 0.04 10.73 -8.44
C ASN A 58 -1.35 10.72 -7.79
N ARG A 59 -1.87 9.55 -7.44
CA ARG A 59 -3.18 9.45 -6.77
C ARG A 59 -3.16 10.08 -5.39
N VAL A 60 -2.10 9.86 -4.62
CA VAL A 60 -1.96 10.44 -3.29
C VAL A 60 -1.91 11.97 -3.38
N THR A 61 -1.14 12.52 -4.31
CA THR A 61 -1.02 13.97 -4.45
C THR A 61 -2.28 14.62 -5.01
N GLU A 62 -3.13 13.87 -5.72
CA GLU A 62 -4.42 14.37 -6.17
C GLU A 62 -5.43 14.48 -5.01
N ASP A 63 -5.41 13.53 -4.08
CA ASP A 63 -6.42 13.40 -3.03
C ASP A 63 -5.98 13.94 -1.67
N PHE A 64 -4.71 14.16 -1.47
CA PHE A 64 -4.15 14.67 -0.22
C PHE A 64 -3.29 15.91 -0.50
N ASP A 65 -3.36 16.87 0.41
CA ASP A 65 -2.58 18.12 0.28
C ASP A 65 -1.16 17.89 0.77
N VAL A 66 -0.33 17.32 -0.10
CA VAL A 66 1.06 16.99 0.20
C VAL A 66 1.91 17.19 -1.04
N SER A 67 3.17 17.63 -0.86
CA SER A 67 4.08 17.79 -1.99
C SER A 67 4.43 16.44 -2.61
N PRO A 68 4.64 16.38 -3.94
CA PRO A 68 4.98 15.12 -4.61
C PRO A 68 6.25 14.46 -4.07
N ASN A 69 7.26 15.24 -3.73
CA ASN A 69 8.53 14.70 -3.23
C ASN A 69 8.38 14.07 -1.86
N LYS A 70 7.67 14.74 -0.95
CA LYS A 70 7.40 14.20 0.39
C LYS A 70 6.51 12.98 0.31
N SER A 71 5.47 13.03 -0.50
CA SER A 71 4.55 11.92 -0.71
C SER A 71 5.27 10.69 -1.23
N LYS A 72 6.14 10.86 -2.22
CA LYS A 72 6.90 9.74 -2.80
C LYS A 72 7.80 9.09 -1.75
N LYS A 73 8.46 9.90 -0.92
CA LYS A 73 9.33 9.40 0.13
C LYS A 73 8.55 8.56 1.15
N ASP A 74 7.42 9.08 1.61
CA ASP A 74 6.57 8.38 2.56
C ASP A 74 5.98 7.10 1.95
N LEU A 75 5.57 7.17 0.69
CA LEU A 75 5.03 6.03 -0.04
C LEU A 75 6.06 4.90 -0.16
N LEU A 76 7.31 5.24 -0.49
CA LEU A 76 8.37 4.24 -0.58
C LEU A 76 8.59 3.51 0.74
N VAL A 77 8.55 4.23 1.86
CA VAL A 77 8.68 3.62 3.18
C VAL A 77 7.52 2.65 3.43
N PHE A 78 6.31 3.06 3.11
CA PHE A 78 5.13 2.23 3.32
C PHE A 78 5.15 0.97 2.45
N ILE A 79 5.48 1.11 1.16
CA ILE A 79 5.54 -0.03 0.24
C ILE A 79 6.64 -1.00 0.65
N LYS A 80 7.79 -0.47 1.08
CA LYS A 80 8.87 -1.30 1.60
C LYS A 80 8.42 -2.09 2.83
N ASP A 81 7.63 -1.47 3.70
CA ASP A 81 7.08 -2.16 4.87
C ASP A 81 6.13 -3.28 4.47
N LEU A 82 5.21 -3.02 3.52
CA LEU A 82 4.33 -4.06 2.99
C LEU A 82 5.11 -5.21 2.39
N ASP A 83 6.17 -4.90 1.65
CA ASP A 83 7.02 -5.91 1.04
C ASP A 83 7.70 -6.78 2.10
N SER A 84 8.21 -6.16 3.17
CA SER A 84 8.86 -6.89 4.27
C SER A 84 7.90 -7.83 4.99
N LYS A 85 6.60 -7.55 4.94
CA LYS A 85 5.54 -8.38 5.52
C LYS A 85 5.00 -9.42 4.53
N ASN A 86 5.60 -9.53 3.34
CA ASN A 86 5.18 -10.45 2.28
C ASN A 86 3.74 -10.21 1.81
N LEU A 87 3.32 -8.97 1.80
CA LEU A 87 1.95 -8.59 1.41
C LEU A 87 1.85 -8.13 -0.04
N LEU A 88 2.95 -8.09 -0.79
CA LEU A 88 2.95 -7.64 -2.18
C LEU A 88 3.20 -8.79 -3.14
N HIS A 89 2.51 -8.72 -4.28
CA HIS A 89 2.71 -9.60 -5.41
C HIS A 89 3.21 -8.77 -6.59
N TYR A 90 4.31 -9.19 -7.19
CA TYR A 90 4.95 -8.49 -8.31
C TYR A 90 4.59 -9.15 -9.62
N LYS A 91 4.53 -8.33 -10.65
CA LYS A 91 4.28 -8.83 -11.99
C LYS A 91 5.51 -8.69 -12.87
#